data_323928236852117636faf407555f79a1
#
_entry.id   323928236852117636faf407555f79a1
#
_cell.length_a   1.000
_cell.length_b   1.000
_cell.length_c   1.000
_cell.angle_alpha   90.00
_cell.angle_beta   90.00
_cell.angle_gamma   90.00
#
_symmetry.space_group_name_H-M   'P 1'
#
loop_
_entity.id
_entity.type
_entity.pdbx_description
1 polymer ?
#
loop_
_entity_poly.entity_id
_entity_poly.type
_entity_poly.pdbx_seq_one_letter_code
_entity_poly.pdbx_strand_id
1 'polypeptide(L)'
;MMAKTFRAAITAHDSAELLSIRRGIEKEGLRVSSENHALSKKPHPTSLGSALTHRSITTDYSEALLEFITGVHQSPNAVLTELFDLHAYTARSLPDEIMWGGSMPGELGPDSDIPIAHYGSSNIGKMKRIYRNGLGARYGRRMQVIAGIHYNFSLPEAFWERTQSSAGNTALLQDWRTEGYLAIIRNFQRYGWLLNFLTGSSPALNRTFVLGEPPEHLTNHGPDTLIGEFATSLRMGDLG
;
A
#
# COMPACT_ATOMS: atom_id res chain seq x y z
N MET A 1 31.35 -10.73 1.39
CA MET A 1 32.36 -9.68 1.28
C MET A 1 31.76 -8.32 0.88
N MET A 2 30.84 -8.22 -0.08
CA MET A 2 30.18 -6.96 -0.51
C MET A 2 29.41 -6.21 0.58
N ALA A 3 28.71 -6.88 1.50
CA ALA A 3 27.93 -6.21 2.55
C ALA A 3 28.79 -5.37 3.53
N LYS A 4 30.05 -5.74 3.77
CA LYS A 4 30.98 -4.95 4.60
C LYS A 4 31.46 -3.70 3.86
N THR A 5 31.66 -3.79 2.56
CA THR A 5 32.14 -2.70 1.71
C THR A 5 31.06 -1.61 1.55
N PHE A 6 29.78 -2.02 1.38
CA PHE A 6 28.67 -1.07 1.27
C PHE A 6 28.42 -0.30 2.58
N ARG A 7 28.54 -0.96 3.73
CA ARG A 7 28.36 -0.33 5.05
C ARG A 7 29.43 0.73 5.35
N ALA A 8 30.66 0.53 4.87
CA ALA A 8 31.75 1.50 5.03
C ALA A 8 31.62 2.72 4.10
N ALA A 9 30.84 2.61 3.03
CA ALA A 9 30.67 3.67 2.04
C ALA A 9 29.58 4.71 2.42
N ILE A 10 28.74 4.42 3.42
CA ILE A 10 27.73 5.36 3.91
C ILE A 10 28.32 6.11 5.10
N THR A 11 28.66 7.36 4.89
CA THR A 11 29.26 8.26 5.89
C THR A 11 28.35 9.46 6.19
N ALA A 12 28.70 10.28 7.19
CA ALA A 12 27.95 11.49 7.56
C ALA A 12 27.81 12.53 6.42
N HIS A 13 28.62 12.43 5.36
CA HIS A 13 28.53 13.32 4.19
C HIS A 13 27.33 13.00 3.28
N ASP A 14 26.62 11.89 3.52
CA ASP A 14 25.51 11.41 2.70
C ASP A 14 24.21 12.15 2.95
N SER A 15 24.14 12.99 4.00
CA SER A 15 22.91 13.68 4.39
C SER A 15 22.32 14.56 3.28
N ALA A 16 23.15 15.30 2.55
CA ALA A 16 22.69 16.18 1.47
C ALA A 16 22.11 15.39 0.27
N GLU A 17 22.73 14.25 -0.07
CA GLU A 17 22.25 13.39 -1.15
C GLU A 17 20.99 12.64 -0.73
N LEU A 18 20.89 12.20 0.53
CA LEU A 18 19.68 11.57 1.06
C LEU A 18 18.48 12.55 1.09
N LEU A 19 18.72 13.86 1.20
CA LEU A 19 17.68 14.88 1.04
C LEU A 19 17.13 14.93 -0.41
N SER A 20 17.89 14.44 -1.39
CA SER A 20 17.49 14.38 -2.80
C SER A 20 16.73 13.09 -3.18
N ILE A 21 16.38 12.25 -2.21
CA ILE A 21 15.55 11.06 -2.44
C ILE A 21 14.26 11.47 -3.13
N ARG A 22 13.94 10.77 -4.23
CA ARG A 22 12.65 10.88 -4.90
C ARG A 22 11.68 9.91 -4.25
N ARG A 23 10.46 10.35 -4.04
CA ARG A 23 9.41 9.56 -3.39
C ARG A 23 8.05 9.79 -4.00
N GLY A 24 7.20 8.78 -3.92
CA GLY A 24 5.80 8.81 -4.28
C GLY A 24 5.02 7.89 -3.35
N ILE A 25 3.72 8.11 -3.26
CA ILE A 25 2.82 7.31 -2.44
C ILE A 25 1.70 6.74 -3.32
N GLU A 26 1.43 5.47 -3.15
CA GLU A 26 0.19 4.82 -3.59
C GLU A 26 -0.61 4.50 -2.33
N LYS A 27 -1.79 5.08 -2.18
CA LYS A 27 -2.62 4.86 -1.00
C LYS A 27 -3.98 4.33 -1.40
N GLU A 28 -4.29 3.15 -0.91
CA GLU A 28 -5.60 2.54 -1.05
C GLU A 28 -6.55 2.99 0.05
N GLY A 29 -7.85 2.91 -0.24
CA GLY A 29 -8.90 3.18 0.71
C GLY A 29 -10.26 2.71 0.21
N LEU A 30 -11.02 2.06 1.10
CA LEU A 30 -12.35 1.57 0.77
C LEU A 30 -13.37 2.71 0.76
N ARG A 31 -14.26 2.71 -0.22
CA ARG A 31 -15.51 3.47 -0.16
C ARG A 31 -16.52 2.67 0.65
N VAL A 32 -17.11 3.33 1.63
CA VAL A 32 -18.17 2.78 2.46
C VAL A 32 -19.34 3.73 2.50
N SER A 33 -20.54 3.22 2.77
CA SER A 33 -21.73 4.05 2.97
C SER A 33 -21.51 5.01 4.15
N SER A 34 -21.89 6.28 4.01
CA SER A 34 -21.85 7.26 5.10
C SER A 34 -22.87 6.97 6.19
N GLU A 35 -23.89 6.17 5.93
CA GLU A 35 -25.00 5.88 6.84
C GLU A 35 -24.68 4.72 7.79
N ASN A 36 -24.16 3.61 7.25
CA ASN A 36 -23.98 2.36 8.01
C ASN A 36 -22.58 1.75 7.90
N HIS A 37 -21.66 2.45 7.22
CA HIS A 37 -20.27 2.03 6.98
C HIS A 37 -20.10 0.69 6.24
N ALA A 38 -21.17 0.17 5.62
CA ALA A 38 -21.08 -1.02 4.80
C ALA A 38 -20.24 -0.77 3.54
N LEU A 39 -19.54 -1.79 3.07
CA LEU A 39 -18.74 -1.71 1.86
C LEU A 39 -19.59 -1.25 0.66
N SER A 40 -19.14 -0.25 -0.06
CA SER A 40 -19.85 0.27 -1.21
C SER A 40 -19.99 -0.77 -2.32
N LYS A 41 -21.20 -0.87 -2.88
CA LYS A 41 -21.46 -1.66 -4.08
C LYS A 41 -21.69 -0.78 -5.32
N LYS A 42 -21.55 0.56 -5.15
CA LYS A 42 -21.72 1.51 -6.24
C LYS A 42 -20.54 1.42 -7.23
N PRO A 43 -20.77 1.66 -8.52
CA PRO A 43 -19.70 1.74 -9.50
C PRO A 43 -18.72 2.87 -9.16
N HIS A 44 -17.56 2.86 -9.82
CA HIS A 44 -16.59 3.96 -9.71
C HIS A 44 -17.26 5.29 -10.07
N PRO A 45 -17.13 6.33 -9.24
CA PRO A 45 -17.81 7.59 -9.47
C PRO A 45 -17.36 8.25 -10.78
N THR A 46 -18.29 8.58 -11.64
CA THR A 46 -17.98 9.23 -12.95
C THR A 46 -17.31 10.58 -12.79
N SER A 47 -17.58 11.28 -11.69
CA SER A 47 -16.91 12.54 -11.31
C SER A 47 -15.42 12.41 -11.08
N LEU A 48 -14.93 11.20 -10.75
CA LEU A 48 -13.50 10.89 -10.62
C LEU A 48 -12.85 10.48 -11.94
N GLY A 49 -13.60 10.49 -13.06
CA GLY A 49 -13.10 10.07 -14.36
C GLY A 49 -13.02 8.56 -14.52
N SER A 50 -12.14 8.09 -15.38
CA SER A 50 -11.99 6.64 -15.66
C SER A 50 -10.90 6.00 -14.80
N ALA A 51 -11.24 5.03 -13.99
CA ALA A 51 -10.26 4.26 -13.23
C ALA A 51 -9.18 3.57 -14.10
N LEU A 52 -9.45 3.35 -15.39
CA LEU A 52 -8.47 2.78 -16.32
C LEU A 52 -7.39 3.77 -16.74
N THR A 53 -7.73 5.05 -16.90
CA THR A 53 -6.87 6.05 -17.57
C THR A 53 -6.51 7.24 -16.71
N HIS A 54 -7.16 7.43 -15.57
CA HIS A 54 -6.79 8.52 -14.66
C HIS A 54 -5.41 8.25 -14.05
N ARG A 55 -4.55 9.28 -14.01
CA ARG A 55 -3.14 9.11 -13.57
C ARG A 55 -2.98 8.93 -12.08
N SER A 56 -3.88 9.50 -11.29
CA SER A 56 -3.74 9.62 -9.85
C SER A 56 -4.88 9.00 -9.04
N ILE A 57 -6.00 8.62 -9.69
CA ILE A 57 -7.15 8.01 -9.02
C ILE A 57 -7.58 6.80 -9.84
N THR A 58 -7.39 5.62 -9.29
CA THR A 58 -7.78 4.35 -9.89
C THR A 58 -8.52 3.49 -8.87
N THR A 59 -8.77 2.25 -9.21
CA THR A 59 -9.19 1.20 -8.26
C THR A 59 -8.14 0.11 -8.22
N ASP A 60 -7.90 -0.47 -7.04
CA ASP A 60 -7.10 -1.68 -6.98
C ASP A 60 -7.96 -2.92 -7.29
N TYR A 61 -8.19 -3.81 -6.34
CA TYR A 61 -8.92 -5.06 -6.59
C TYR A 61 -10.42 -4.86 -6.73
N SER A 62 -11.01 -4.16 -5.78
CA SER A 62 -12.45 -3.94 -5.68
C SER A 62 -12.87 -2.63 -6.32
N GLU A 63 -14.06 -2.59 -6.90
CA GLU A 63 -14.69 -1.35 -7.34
C GLU A 63 -14.82 -0.34 -6.18
N ALA A 64 -14.94 -0.84 -4.95
CA ALA A 64 -14.98 -0.02 -3.75
C ALA A 64 -13.59 0.43 -3.25
N LEU A 65 -12.51 -0.22 -3.67
CA LEU A 65 -11.16 0.08 -3.21
C LEU A 65 -10.50 1.08 -4.14
N LEU A 66 -10.59 2.38 -3.81
CA LEU A 66 -9.88 3.42 -4.53
C LEU A 66 -8.39 3.38 -4.20
N GLU A 67 -7.58 3.70 -5.18
CA GLU A 67 -6.12 3.82 -5.07
C GLU A 67 -5.69 5.19 -5.57
N PHE A 68 -5.01 5.95 -4.71
CA PHE A 68 -4.44 7.26 -5.01
C PHE A 68 -2.96 7.14 -5.29
N ILE A 69 -2.54 7.67 -6.43
CA ILE A 69 -1.15 7.61 -6.91
C ILE A 69 -0.65 9.04 -7.05
N THR A 70 0.31 9.42 -6.21
CA THR A 70 0.94 10.74 -6.29
C THR A 70 1.98 10.78 -7.41
N GLY A 71 2.36 11.97 -7.81
CA GLY A 71 3.57 12.22 -8.58
C GLY A 71 4.84 11.89 -7.79
N VAL A 72 6.00 12.10 -8.44
CA VAL A 72 7.31 11.91 -7.83
C VAL A 72 7.82 13.23 -7.26
N HIS A 73 8.10 13.27 -5.96
CA HIS A 73 8.55 14.45 -5.24
C HIS A 73 9.87 14.21 -4.50
N GLN A 74 10.63 15.29 -4.27
CA GLN A 74 11.79 15.28 -3.37
C GLN A 74 11.40 15.68 -1.93
N SER A 75 10.38 16.52 -1.78
CA SER A 75 9.91 16.98 -0.47
C SER A 75 8.83 16.03 0.10
N PRO A 76 8.98 15.55 1.36
CA PRO A 76 7.90 14.84 2.05
C PRO A 76 6.61 15.65 2.13
N ASN A 77 6.69 16.95 2.38
CA ASN A 77 5.50 17.80 2.47
C ASN A 77 4.78 17.91 1.12
N ALA A 78 5.52 18.00 0.01
CA ALA A 78 4.90 18.09 -1.33
C ALA A 78 4.11 16.82 -1.67
N VAL A 79 4.65 15.63 -1.40
CA VAL A 79 3.94 14.37 -1.66
C VAL A 79 2.71 14.23 -0.76
N LEU A 80 2.80 14.65 0.51
CA LEU A 80 1.66 14.63 1.42
C LEU A 80 0.59 15.64 1.05
N THR A 81 0.97 16.83 0.57
CA THR A 81 0.02 17.83 0.07
C THR A 81 -0.74 17.30 -1.13
N GLU A 82 -0.04 16.71 -2.12
CA GLU A 82 -0.73 16.11 -3.28
C GLU A 82 -1.68 14.98 -2.86
N LEU A 83 -1.24 14.09 -1.96
CA LEU A 83 -2.09 13.03 -1.44
C LEU A 83 -3.34 13.60 -0.74
N PHE A 84 -3.17 14.64 0.07
CA PHE A 84 -4.28 15.33 0.73
C PHE A 84 -5.26 15.93 -0.29
N ASP A 85 -4.76 16.57 -1.33
CA ASP A 85 -5.58 17.17 -2.39
C ASP A 85 -6.40 16.10 -3.14
N LEU A 86 -5.79 14.94 -3.42
CA LEU A 86 -6.50 13.78 -4.01
C LEU A 86 -7.62 13.28 -3.10
N HIS A 87 -7.37 13.17 -1.80
CA HIS A 87 -8.40 12.81 -0.82
C HIS A 87 -9.52 13.85 -0.75
N ALA A 88 -9.18 15.13 -0.68
CA ALA A 88 -10.14 16.22 -0.60
C ALA A 88 -11.00 16.33 -1.88
N TYR A 89 -10.40 16.11 -3.06
CA TYR A 89 -11.13 16.06 -4.31
C TYR A 89 -12.09 14.87 -4.35
N THR A 90 -11.63 13.70 -3.96
CA THR A 90 -12.44 12.50 -3.92
C THR A 90 -13.60 12.62 -2.94
N ALA A 91 -13.36 13.12 -1.72
CA ALA A 91 -14.41 13.29 -0.72
C ALA A 91 -15.56 14.18 -1.20
N ARG A 92 -15.26 15.23 -1.96
CA ARG A 92 -16.28 16.10 -2.59
C ARG A 92 -17.08 15.39 -3.70
N SER A 93 -16.55 14.30 -4.24
CA SER A 93 -17.17 13.51 -5.30
C SER A 93 -17.98 12.31 -4.78
N LEU A 94 -18.05 12.14 -3.46
CA LEU A 94 -18.72 11.03 -2.78
C LEU A 94 -19.86 11.54 -1.86
N PRO A 95 -21.05 11.87 -2.42
CA PRO A 95 -22.11 12.52 -1.62
C PRO A 95 -22.68 11.61 -0.51
N ASP A 96 -22.76 10.30 -0.74
CA ASP A 96 -23.36 9.33 0.19
C ASP A 96 -22.35 8.25 0.64
N GLU A 97 -21.08 8.50 0.44
CA GLU A 97 -20.01 7.59 0.77
C GLU A 97 -18.87 8.34 1.45
N ILE A 98 -18.11 7.62 2.24
CA ILE A 98 -16.87 8.14 2.84
C ILE A 98 -15.72 7.19 2.50
N MET A 99 -14.52 7.74 2.54
CA MET A 99 -13.29 6.93 2.49
C MET A 99 -13.01 6.37 3.87
N TRP A 100 -12.99 5.05 3.97
CA TRP A 100 -12.66 4.35 5.21
C TRP A 100 -11.19 4.57 5.58
N GLY A 101 -10.96 5.00 6.82
CA GLY A 101 -9.61 5.39 7.26
C GLY A 101 -8.72 4.24 7.69
N GLY A 102 -9.29 3.06 7.96
CA GLY A 102 -8.55 1.88 8.40
C GLY A 102 -8.00 1.06 7.23
N SER A 103 -6.90 0.34 7.45
CA SER A 103 -6.38 -0.64 6.50
C SER A 103 -7.30 -1.86 6.40
N MET A 104 -7.68 -2.42 7.56
CA MET A 104 -8.64 -3.51 7.61
C MET A 104 -10.05 -2.98 7.32
N PRO A 105 -10.85 -3.70 6.54
CA PRO A 105 -12.24 -3.31 6.29
C PRO A 105 -13.06 -3.37 7.58
N GLY A 106 -14.16 -2.63 7.60
CA GLY A 106 -15.22 -2.79 8.57
C GLY A 106 -15.99 -4.08 8.37
N GLU A 107 -17.29 -4.08 8.66
CA GLU A 107 -18.16 -5.23 8.43
C GLU A 107 -18.19 -5.64 6.94
N LEU A 108 -17.97 -6.93 6.68
CA LEU A 108 -18.05 -7.53 5.35
C LEU A 108 -19.18 -8.57 5.29
N GLY A 109 -19.96 -8.49 4.24
CA GLY A 109 -20.85 -9.56 3.84
C GLY A 109 -20.09 -10.78 3.26
N PRO A 110 -20.82 -11.68 2.58
CA PRO A 110 -20.21 -12.80 1.87
C PRO A 110 -19.25 -12.29 0.77
N ASP A 111 -18.27 -13.11 0.40
CA ASP A 111 -17.27 -12.75 -0.63
C ASP A 111 -17.88 -12.37 -1.98
N SER A 112 -19.06 -12.94 -2.31
CA SER A 112 -19.80 -12.57 -3.51
C SER A 112 -20.21 -11.09 -3.56
N ASP A 113 -20.38 -10.47 -2.41
CA ASP A 113 -20.81 -9.08 -2.25
C ASP A 113 -19.68 -8.07 -2.44
N ILE A 114 -18.43 -8.52 -2.47
CA ILE A 114 -17.27 -7.68 -2.74
C ILE A 114 -17.18 -7.48 -4.27
N PRO A 115 -17.47 -6.25 -4.78
CA PRO A 115 -17.48 -5.99 -6.21
C PRO A 115 -16.06 -5.96 -6.76
N ILE A 116 -15.82 -6.73 -7.83
CA ILE A 116 -14.53 -6.69 -8.54
C ILE A 116 -14.48 -5.47 -9.44
N ALA A 117 -13.36 -4.75 -9.43
CA ALA A 117 -13.15 -3.54 -10.22
C ALA A 117 -13.41 -3.76 -11.72
N HIS A 118 -14.09 -2.78 -12.32
CA HIS A 118 -14.49 -2.79 -13.72
C HIS A 118 -13.83 -1.63 -14.48
N TYR A 119 -13.18 -1.96 -15.59
CA TYR A 119 -12.38 -1.02 -16.40
C TYR A 119 -12.90 -0.87 -17.83
N GLY A 120 -14.18 -1.11 -18.05
CA GLY A 120 -14.80 -1.05 -19.37
C GLY A 120 -14.55 -2.27 -20.24
N SER A 121 -14.90 -2.16 -21.54
CA SER A 121 -14.93 -3.27 -22.51
C SER A 121 -13.66 -3.44 -23.34
N SER A 122 -12.67 -2.54 -23.21
CA SER A 122 -11.39 -2.64 -23.92
C SER A 122 -10.61 -3.91 -23.54
N ASN A 123 -9.67 -4.33 -24.40
CA ASN A 123 -8.86 -5.51 -24.10
C ASN A 123 -8.06 -5.36 -22.81
N ILE A 124 -7.51 -4.17 -22.54
CA ILE A 124 -6.81 -3.88 -21.29
C ILE A 124 -7.76 -3.94 -20.10
N GLY A 125 -8.97 -3.38 -20.21
CA GLY A 125 -9.97 -3.43 -19.16
C GLY A 125 -10.41 -4.87 -18.85
N LYS A 126 -10.64 -5.69 -19.89
CA LYS A 126 -10.95 -7.11 -19.75
C LYS A 126 -9.80 -7.88 -19.10
N MET A 127 -8.55 -7.65 -19.51
CA MET A 127 -7.36 -8.28 -18.93
C MET A 127 -7.24 -7.96 -17.44
N LYS A 128 -7.40 -6.69 -17.04
CA LYS A 128 -7.38 -6.27 -15.63
C LYS A 128 -8.46 -6.98 -14.81
N ARG A 129 -9.66 -7.17 -15.37
CA ARG A 129 -10.75 -7.89 -14.70
C ARG A 129 -10.48 -9.38 -14.57
N ILE A 130 -9.98 -10.03 -15.64
CA ILE A 130 -9.62 -11.47 -15.63
C ILE A 130 -8.52 -11.72 -14.56
N TYR A 131 -7.51 -10.87 -14.50
CA TYR A 131 -6.47 -10.94 -13.47
C TYR A 131 -7.06 -10.92 -12.06
N ARG A 132 -7.99 -9.98 -11.78
CA ARG A 132 -8.64 -9.85 -10.47
C ARG A 132 -9.56 -11.02 -10.15
N ASN A 133 -10.26 -11.56 -11.14
CA ASN A 133 -11.01 -12.80 -10.97
C ASN A 133 -10.08 -13.94 -10.53
N GLY A 134 -8.90 -14.04 -11.14
CA GLY A 134 -7.88 -15.02 -10.76
C GLY A 134 -7.37 -14.85 -9.34
N LEU A 135 -7.14 -13.61 -8.90
CA LEU A 135 -6.77 -13.30 -7.50
C LEU A 135 -7.87 -13.71 -6.52
N GLY A 136 -9.14 -13.35 -6.82
CA GLY A 136 -10.28 -13.71 -5.99
C GLY A 136 -10.49 -15.23 -5.88
N ALA A 137 -10.28 -15.97 -6.98
CA ALA A 137 -10.39 -17.43 -6.97
C ALA A 137 -9.24 -18.10 -6.19
N ARG A 138 -8.04 -17.51 -6.18
CA ARG A 138 -6.86 -18.08 -5.54
C ARG A 138 -6.75 -17.75 -4.05
N TYR A 139 -7.06 -16.51 -3.68
CA TYR A 139 -6.80 -15.98 -2.34
C TYR A 139 -8.07 -15.55 -1.58
N GLY A 140 -9.26 -15.61 -2.21
CA GLY A 140 -10.48 -15.05 -1.68
C GLY A 140 -10.61 -13.54 -1.91
N ARG A 141 -11.85 -13.04 -2.04
CA ARG A 141 -12.08 -11.61 -2.31
C ARG A 141 -11.87 -10.73 -1.09
N ARG A 142 -12.17 -11.23 0.12
CA ARG A 142 -12.00 -10.45 1.35
C ARG A 142 -10.56 -10.10 1.67
N MET A 143 -9.61 -10.97 1.32
CA MET A 143 -8.18 -10.68 1.46
C MET A 143 -7.73 -9.52 0.57
N GLN A 144 -8.44 -9.29 -0.53
CA GLN A 144 -8.12 -8.26 -1.52
C GLN A 144 -8.75 -6.88 -1.20
N VAL A 145 -9.45 -6.74 -0.08
CA VAL A 145 -10.00 -5.44 0.38
C VAL A 145 -9.31 -4.91 1.63
N ILE A 146 -8.13 -5.42 1.93
CA ILE A 146 -7.20 -4.81 2.88
C ILE A 146 -6.50 -3.66 2.16
N ALA A 147 -6.72 -2.43 2.63
CA ALA A 147 -6.14 -1.24 2.03
C ALA A 147 -4.68 -1.05 2.47
N GLY A 148 -3.78 -0.85 1.52
CA GLY A 148 -2.36 -0.63 1.74
C GLY A 148 -1.93 0.83 1.55
N ILE A 149 -0.72 1.14 2.02
CA ILE A 149 0.03 2.34 1.67
C ILE A 149 1.39 1.89 1.17
N HIS A 150 1.66 2.14 -0.11
CA HIS A 150 2.96 1.89 -0.70
C HIS A 150 3.78 3.18 -0.70
N TYR A 151 4.94 3.14 -0.09
CA TYR A 151 5.90 4.23 -0.13
C TYR A 151 7.01 3.88 -1.13
N ASN A 152 6.94 4.49 -2.29
CA ASN A 152 7.93 4.32 -3.35
C ASN A 152 9.06 5.34 -3.15
N PHE A 153 10.31 4.91 -3.25
CA PHE A 153 11.45 5.80 -3.19
C PHE A 153 12.59 5.37 -4.10
N SER A 154 13.40 6.34 -4.51
CA SER A 154 14.65 6.06 -5.20
C SER A 154 15.76 6.97 -4.70
N LEU A 155 16.93 6.38 -4.53
CA LEU A 155 18.16 7.12 -4.21
C LEU A 155 18.68 7.83 -5.47
N PRO A 156 19.25 9.03 -5.34
CA PRO A 156 19.78 9.78 -6.48
C PRO A 156 20.99 9.06 -7.11
N GLU A 157 21.22 9.28 -8.39
CA GLU A 157 22.32 8.65 -9.12
C GLU A 157 23.68 9.00 -8.54
N ALA A 158 23.86 10.26 -8.13
CA ALA A 158 25.08 10.74 -7.48
C ALA A 158 25.44 9.96 -6.19
N PHE A 159 24.44 9.48 -5.45
CA PHE A 159 24.66 8.60 -4.29
C PHE A 159 25.31 7.28 -4.72
N TRP A 160 24.87 6.69 -5.82
CA TRP A 160 25.40 5.42 -6.32
C TRP A 160 26.80 5.58 -6.89
N GLU A 161 27.05 6.63 -7.68
CA GLU A 161 28.36 6.95 -8.24
C GLU A 161 29.40 7.15 -7.15
N ARG A 162 29.07 7.96 -6.14
CA ARG A 162 29.96 8.25 -5.03
C ARG A 162 30.23 7.01 -4.17
N THR A 163 29.19 6.24 -3.82
CA THR A 163 29.38 5.04 -3.00
C THR A 163 30.18 3.96 -3.74
N GLN A 164 30.00 3.83 -5.06
CA GLN A 164 30.79 2.96 -5.90
C GLN A 164 32.26 3.39 -5.91
N SER A 165 32.52 4.67 -6.16
CA SER A 165 33.87 5.24 -6.16
C SER A 165 34.56 5.06 -4.81
N SER A 166 33.87 5.37 -3.71
CA SER A 166 34.40 5.21 -2.33
C SER A 166 34.74 3.75 -1.99
N ALA A 167 34.02 2.81 -2.59
CA ALA A 167 34.28 1.38 -2.43
C ALA A 167 35.39 0.86 -3.35
N GLY A 168 35.94 1.69 -4.24
CA GLY A 168 36.91 1.28 -5.27
C GLY A 168 36.34 0.23 -6.24
N ASN A 169 35.02 0.22 -6.43
CA ASN A 169 34.35 -0.78 -7.28
C ASN A 169 34.35 -0.29 -8.75
N THR A 170 34.75 -1.17 -9.67
CA THR A 170 34.91 -0.87 -11.12
C THR A 170 33.84 -1.55 -11.97
N ALA A 171 32.82 -2.19 -11.38
CA ALA A 171 31.70 -2.78 -12.13
C ALA A 171 30.86 -1.70 -12.83
N LEU A 172 29.92 -2.09 -13.65
CA LEU A 172 28.95 -1.15 -14.21
C LEU A 172 28.14 -0.50 -13.08
N LEU A 173 27.89 0.81 -13.15
CA LEU A 173 27.08 1.53 -12.16
C LEU A 173 25.70 0.90 -11.95
N GLN A 174 25.11 0.37 -13.03
CA GLN A 174 23.84 -0.34 -12.96
C GLN A 174 23.89 -1.58 -12.07
N ASP A 175 24.97 -2.36 -12.13
CA ASP A 175 25.15 -3.57 -11.31
C ASP A 175 25.34 -3.18 -9.84
N TRP A 176 26.16 -2.15 -9.57
CA TRP A 176 26.36 -1.61 -8.23
C TRP A 176 25.03 -1.15 -7.61
N ARG A 177 24.24 -0.40 -8.37
CA ARG A 177 22.92 0.07 -7.93
C ARG A 177 21.95 -1.09 -7.67
N THR A 178 21.92 -2.10 -8.54
CA THR A 178 21.08 -3.29 -8.39
C THR A 178 21.44 -4.05 -7.11
N GLU A 179 22.72 -4.30 -6.87
CA GLU A 179 23.20 -4.93 -5.64
C GLU A 179 22.85 -4.12 -4.39
N GLY A 180 22.95 -2.79 -4.47
CA GLY A 180 22.55 -1.89 -3.39
C GLY A 180 21.08 -1.99 -3.04
N TYR A 181 20.18 -1.95 -4.02
CA TYR A 181 18.74 -2.13 -3.79
C TYR A 181 18.40 -3.52 -3.26
N LEU A 182 19.02 -4.57 -3.78
CA LEU A 182 18.85 -5.93 -3.24
C LEU A 182 19.33 -6.03 -1.79
N ALA A 183 20.40 -5.31 -1.42
CA ALA A 183 20.84 -5.23 -0.04
C ALA A 183 19.83 -4.50 0.87
N ILE A 184 19.18 -3.44 0.38
CA ILE A 184 18.09 -2.75 1.09
C ILE A 184 16.94 -3.72 1.32
N ILE A 185 16.49 -4.48 0.31
CA ILE A 185 15.42 -5.47 0.43
C ILE A 185 15.77 -6.52 1.51
N ARG A 186 16.96 -7.09 1.46
CA ARG A 186 17.41 -8.06 2.47
C ARG A 186 17.44 -7.49 3.88
N ASN A 187 17.85 -6.23 4.03
CA ASN A 187 17.84 -5.55 5.32
C ASN A 187 16.42 -5.20 5.77
N PHE A 188 15.53 -4.84 4.85
CA PHE A 188 14.13 -4.62 5.16
C PHE A 188 13.47 -5.90 5.70
N GLN A 189 13.70 -7.05 5.08
CA GLN A 189 13.21 -8.33 5.59
C GLN A 189 13.76 -8.66 7.01
N ARG A 190 14.97 -8.24 7.31
CA ARG A 190 15.61 -8.47 8.62
C ARG A 190 15.10 -7.51 9.70
N TYR A 191 14.87 -6.26 9.35
CA TYR A 191 14.59 -5.17 10.30
C TYR A 191 13.20 -4.56 10.15
N GLY A 192 12.38 -5.00 9.21
CA GLY A 192 11.05 -4.46 8.93
C GLY A 192 10.09 -4.56 10.12
N TRP A 193 10.27 -5.55 11.00
CA TRP A 193 9.54 -5.66 12.26
C TRP A 193 9.64 -4.38 13.11
N LEU A 194 10.76 -3.65 13.03
CA LEU A 194 10.94 -2.41 13.78
C LEU A 194 9.98 -1.31 13.28
N LEU A 195 9.70 -1.26 11.98
CA LEU A 195 8.71 -0.33 11.43
C LEU A 195 7.32 -0.65 11.97
N ASN A 196 6.91 -1.92 11.95
CA ASN A 196 5.63 -2.33 12.52
C ASN A 196 5.55 -2.03 14.02
N PHE A 197 6.63 -2.26 14.77
CA PHE A 197 6.69 -1.95 16.19
C PHE A 197 6.54 -0.45 16.48
N LEU A 198 7.18 0.41 15.68
CA LEU A 198 7.18 1.87 15.90
C LEU A 198 5.95 2.57 15.31
N THR A 199 5.40 2.07 14.21
CA THR A 199 4.38 2.76 13.42
C THR A 199 3.11 1.95 13.19
N GLY A 200 3.09 0.69 13.60
CA GLY A 200 1.90 -0.15 13.50
C GLY A 200 0.76 0.43 14.34
N SER A 201 -0.43 0.54 13.75
CA SER A 201 -1.52 1.32 14.33
C SER A 201 -2.81 0.54 14.50
N SER A 202 -2.87 -0.73 14.12
CA SER A 202 -4.11 -1.50 14.24
C SER A 202 -3.87 -2.98 14.52
N PRO A 203 -4.00 -3.39 15.79
CA PRO A 203 -4.04 -4.80 16.17
C PRO A 203 -5.46 -5.41 16.02
N ALA A 204 -6.43 -4.65 15.53
CA ALA A 204 -7.84 -4.99 15.52
C ALA A 204 -8.40 -5.23 14.12
N LEU A 205 -9.37 -6.12 14.01
CA LEU A 205 -10.16 -6.35 12.80
C LEU A 205 -11.63 -6.63 13.14
N ASN A 206 -12.51 -6.41 12.17
CA ASN A 206 -13.90 -6.81 12.32
C ASN A 206 -14.01 -8.34 12.22
N ARG A 207 -14.83 -8.95 13.09
CA ARG A 207 -15.00 -10.40 13.15
C ARG A 207 -15.46 -11.01 11.82
N THR A 208 -16.24 -10.28 11.04
CA THR A 208 -16.70 -10.73 9.72
C THR A 208 -15.58 -10.94 8.71
N PHE A 209 -14.39 -10.41 8.98
CA PHE A 209 -13.22 -10.65 8.14
C PHE A 209 -12.72 -12.11 8.23
N VAL A 210 -12.91 -12.76 9.36
CA VAL A 210 -12.49 -14.15 9.58
C VAL A 210 -13.63 -15.10 9.25
N LEU A 211 -13.36 -16.08 8.38
CA LEU A 211 -14.30 -17.15 8.06
C LEU A 211 -14.11 -18.31 9.05
N GLY A 212 -15.17 -18.66 9.76
CA GLY A 212 -15.14 -19.75 10.76
C GLY A 212 -14.62 -19.31 12.12
N GLU A 213 -13.90 -20.21 12.80
CA GLU A 213 -13.33 -19.90 14.12
C GLU A 213 -12.10 -19.00 13.99
N PRO A 214 -11.98 -17.97 14.83
CA PRO A 214 -10.79 -17.11 14.85
C PRO A 214 -9.53 -17.90 15.21
N PRO A 215 -8.37 -17.54 14.63
CA PRO A 215 -7.09 -18.05 15.08
C PRO A 215 -6.85 -17.81 16.59
N GLU A 216 -6.14 -18.71 17.27
CA GLU A 216 -5.90 -18.66 18.72
C GLU A 216 -5.27 -17.34 19.21
N HIS A 217 -4.48 -16.67 18.37
CA HIS A 217 -3.83 -15.41 18.72
C HIS A 217 -4.74 -14.19 18.63
N LEU A 218 -6.01 -14.36 18.21
CA LEU A 218 -7.03 -13.32 18.16
C LEU A 218 -8.04 -13.52 19.28
N THR A 219 -8.24 -12.52 20.09
CA THR A 219 -9.21 -12.51 21.18
C THR A 219 -10.40 -11.60 20.86
N ASN A 220 -11.58 -11.93 21.40
CA ASN A 220 -12.76 -11.10 21.25
C ASN A 220 -12.61 -9.80 22.05
N HIS A 221 -12.89 -8.67 21.42
CA HIS A 221 -12.95 -7.35 22.03
C HIS A 221 -14.31 -6.70 21.70
N GLY A 222 -15.32 -7.10 22.44
CA GLY A 222 -16.73 -6.74 22.14
C GLY A 222 -17.36 -7.70 21.13
N PRO A 223 -18.58 -7.38 20.62
CA PRO A 223 -19.36 -8.30 19.80
C PRO A 223 -18.77 -8.53 18.40
N ASP A 224 -18.19 -7.50 17.80
CA ASP A 224 -17.84 -7.48 16.39
C ASP A 224 -16.34 -7.27 16.10
N THR A 225 -15.51 -7.26 17.13
CA THR A 225 -14.09 -6.96 17.02
C THR A 225 -13.23 -8.10 17.54
N LEU A 226 -12.23 -8.47 16.75
CA LEU A 226 -11.12 -9.34 17.16
C LEU A 226 -9.87 -8.50 17.30
N ILE A 227 -9.02 -8.83 18.27
CA ILE A 227 -7.77 -8.12 18.53
C ILE A 227 -6.62 -9.10 18.74
N GLY A 228 -5.46 -8.80 18.16
CA GLY A 228 -4.20 -9.46 18.48
C GLY A 228 -3.58 -8.78 19.69
N GLU A 229 -3.64 -9.41 20.86
CA GLU A 229 -3.26 -8.80 22.15
C GLU A 229 -1.84 -8.22 22.16
N PHE A 230 -0.90 -8.89 21.49
CA PHE A 230 0.51 -8.47 21.44
C PHE A 230 0.93 -7.89 20.08
N ALA A 231 -0.02 -7.71 19.15
CA ALA A 231 0.28 -7.18 17.84
C ALA A 231 0.20 -5.65 17.84
N THR A 232 1.16 -5.00 17.19
CA THR A 232 1.09 -3.57 16.86
C THR A 232 0.35 -3.33 15.53
N SER A 233 0.37 -4.33 14.66
CA SER A 233 -0.35 -4.35 13.39
C SER A 233 -0.62 -5.80 13.00
N LEU A 234 -1.78 -6.08 12.40
CA LEU A 234 -2.11 -7.37 11.80
C LEU A 234 -1.57 -7.50 10.37
N ARG A 235 -1.14 -6.38 9.76
CA ARG A 235 -0.47 -6.38 8.47
C ARG A 235 0.90 -7.04 8.61
N MET A 236 1.31 -7.85 7.64
CA MET A 236 2.53 -8.67 7.68
C MET A 236 2.51 -9.79 8.74
N GLY A 237 1.33 -10.12 9.27
CA GLY A 237 1.10 -11.31 10.10
C GLY A 237 0.46 -12.43 9.28
N ASP A 238 -0.07 -13.43 9.97
CA ASP A 238 -0.70 -14.62 9.36
C ASP A 238 -2.04 -14.31 8.65
N LEU A 239 -2.56 -13.10 8.81
CA LEU A 239 -3.82 -12.65 8.21
C LEU A 239 -3.63 -11.79 6.94
N GLY A 240 -2.41 -11.33 6.61
CA GLY A 240 -2.20 -10.50 5.43
C GLY A 240 -0.76 -10.14 5.11
#